data_70ec48d0190e9c7f958cf98aaed1a021
#
_entry.id   70ec48d0190e9c7f958cf98aaed1a021
#
_cell.length_a   1.000
_cell.length_b   1.000
_cell.length_c   1.000
_cell.angle_alpha   90.00
_cell.angle_beta   90.00
_cell.angle_gamma   90.00
#
_symmetry.space_group_name_H-M   'P 1'
#
loop_
_entity.id
_entity.type
_entity.pdbx_description
1 polymer ?
#
loop_
_entity_poly.entity_id
_entity_poly.type
_entity_poly.pdbx_seq_one_letter_code
_entity_poly.pdbx_strand_id
1 'polypeptide(L)'
;RLGIEFDEADGGLALALGGFTYGVSPLQLAGAYACFASGGYYDAPALITKITDSSGETLYERESSMIRVMSEENSYILTSMLKSAVLEGTGHRLSALEMPIAGKTGTVGDSSSTRDAWMAAYNPEYTATVWIGYDKDEDGRKLPSDATGGSYPALILYELFKYLYPNGSEIDFAMPKGVKEYRLDGYTLANSHSAVLATALTPSNMVVKEVFAEGTEPGIRSEYWSLPAPPNDIKGELADGLPRISFTPLKSHIVYRLFRQDNYGSVVLIGEWSGNTNRVTYADTSAEHGMRYA
;
A
#
# COMPACT_ATOMS: atom_id res chain seq x y z
N ARG A 1 -16.82 21.27 0.09
CA ARG A 1 -17.26 20.55 -1.12
C ARG A 1 -17.72 19.11 -0.85
N LEU A 2 -17.32 18.52 0.30
CA LEU A 2 -17.73 17.17 0.73
C LEU A 2 -18.90 17.20 1.73
N GLY A 3 -19.67 18.30 1.81
CA GLY A 3 -20.79 18.43 2.73
C GLY A 3 -20.42 18.62 4.21
N ILE A 4 -19.14 18.85 4.49
CA ILE A 4 -18.66 19.18 5.83
C ILE A 4 -18.59 20.70 5.96
N GLU A 5 -19.20 21.24 6.99
CA GLU A 5 -19.12 22.65 7.35
C GLU A 5 -17.90 22.87 8.24
N PHE A 6 -17.20 23.96 8.00
CA PHE A 6 -16.01 24.37 8.75
C PHE A 6 -16.28 25.67 9.49
N ASP A 7 -15.77 25.74 10.72
CA ASP A 7 -15.69 27.00 11.46
C ASP A 7 -14.44 27.79 11.04
N GLU A 8 -14.44 29.11 11.24
CA GLU A 8 -13.25 29.93 10.99
C GLU A 8 -12.04 29.49 11.82
N ALA A 9 -12.27 28.94 13.01
CA ALA A 9 -11.23 28.40 13.88
C ALA A 9 -10.61 27.09 13.37
N ASP A 10 -11.24 26.39 12.43
CA ASP A 10 -10.73 25.15 11.84
C ASP A 10 -9.56 25.35 10.86
N GLY A 11 -9.15 26.61 10.61
CA GLY A 11 -8.02 26.93 9.72
C GLY A 11 -6.63 26.52 10.21
N GLY A 12 -6.52 25.82 11.34
CA GLY A 12 -5.26 25.40 11.96
C GLY A 12 -4.74 24.03 11.47
N LEU A 13 -3.50 23.72 11.83
CA LEU A 13 -2.86 22.42 11.49
C LEU A 13 -3.59 21.20 12.09
N ALA A 14 -4.35 21.38 13.17
CA ALA A 14 -5.14 20.34 13.80
C ALA A 14 -6.15 19.70 12.83
N LEU A 15 -6.68 20.47 11.88
CA LEU A 15 -7.61 19.99 10.86
C LEU A 15 -7.01 18.84 10.02
N ALA A 16 -5.72 18.90 9.71
CA ALA A 16 -5.03 17.85 8.97
C ALA A 16 -5.02 16.49 9.70
N LEU A 17 -5.20 16.51 11.03
CA LEU A 17 -5.31 15.33 11.88
C LEU A 17 -6.77 15.02 12.27
N GLY A 18 -7.76 15.72 11.66
CA GLY A 18 -9.17 15.55 11.96
C GLY A 18 -9.67 16.33 13.18
N GLY A 19 -8.91 17.33 13.64
CA GLY A 19 -9.30 18.21 14.75
C GLY A 19 -10.23 19.33 14.26
N PHE A 20 -11.52 19.20 14.52
CA PHE A 20 -12.55 20.19 14.24
C PHE A 20 -12.99 20.92 15.53
N THR A 21 -13.39 22.16 15.41
CA THR A 21 -13.93 22.96 16.52
C THR A 21 -15.23 22.37 17.06
N TYR A 22 -16.16 22.02 16.17
CA TYR A 22 -17.45 21.42 16.53
C TYR A 22 -17.61 19.96 16.11
N GLY A 23 -16.58 19.38 15.47
CA GLY A 23 -16.64 18.00 14.98
C GLY A 23 -17.46 17.85 13.70
N VAL A 24 -17.79 16.59 13.38
CA VAL A 24 -18.63 16.21 12.23
C VAL A 24 -19.68 15.20 12.68
N SER A 25 -20.84 15.18 12.03
CA SER A 25 -21.81 14.12 12.28
C SER A 25 -21.47 12.85 11.50
N PRO A 26 -21.89 11.66 11.97
CA PRO A 26 -21.74 10.42 11.21
C PRO A 26 -22.31 10.51 9.79
N LEU A 27 -23.45 11.19 9.60
CA LEU A 27 -24.06 11.37 8.29
C LEU A 27 -23.21 12.21 7.33
N GLN A 28 -22.65 13.33 7.83
CA GLN A 28 -21.73 14.15 7.03
C GLN A 28 -20.48 13.37 6.63
N LEU A 29 -19.91 12.59 7.55
CA LEU A 29 -18.73 11.77 7.28
C LEU A 29 -19.05 10.65 6.28
N ALA A 30 -20.19 9.97 6.42
CA ALA A 30 -20.64 8.96 5.46
C ALA A 30 -20.80 9.56 4.05
N GLY A 31 -21.43 10.74 3.93
CA GLY A 31 -21.55 11.45 2.65
C GLY A 31 -20.20 11.81 2.03
N ALA A 32 -19.25 12.26 2.86
CA ALA A 32 -17.90 12.56 2.39
C ALA A 32 -17.15 11.31 1.88
N TYR A 33 -17.27 10.17 2.57
CA TYR A 33 -16.65 8.91 2.14
C TYR A 33 -17.37 8.28 0.94
N ALA A 34 -18.70 8.48 0.80
CA ALA A 34 -19.45 8.07 -0.38
C ALA A 34 -18.92 8.73 -1.67
N CYS A 35 -18.36 9.93 -1.57
CA CYS A 35 -17.70 10.61 -2.68
C CYS A 35 -16.51 9.77 -3.23
N PHE A 36 -15.75 9.10 -2.36
CA PHE A 36 -14.64 8.26 -2.79
C PHE A 36 -15.15 6.96 -3.44
N ALA A 37 -16.21 6.36 -2.89
CA ALA A 37 -16.85 5.18 -3.46
C ALA A 37 -17.43 5.45 -4.87
N SER A 38 -17.94 6.67 -5.10
CA SER A 38 -18.58 7.09 -6.36
C SER A 38 -17.62 7.67 -7.41
N GLY A 39 -16.30 7.47 -7.26
CA GLY A 39 -15.30 7.97 -8.22
C GLY A 39 -15.14 9.49 -8.21
N GLY A 40 -15.33 10.13 -7.05
CA GLY A 40 -15.09 11.56 -6.85
C GLY A 40 -16.32 12.45 -7.02
N TYR A 41 -17.52 11.86 -7.09
CA TYR A 41 -18.77 12.61 -7.09
C TYR A 41 -19.36 12.66 -5.68
N TYR A 42 -19.74 13.86 -5.25
CA TYR A 42 -20.48 14.06 -4.01
C TYR A 42 -21.96 14.32 -4.33
N ASP A 43 -22.83 13.61 -3.65
CA ASP A 43 -24.26 13.90 -3.56
C ASP A 43 -24.65 14.01 -2.08
N ALA A 44 -25.40 15.05 -1.72
CA ALA A 44 -25.78 15.27 -0.33
C ALA A 44 -26.65 14.10 0.17
N PRO A 45 -26.36 13.50 1.35
CA PRO A 45 -27.22 12.46 1.91
C PRO A 45 -28.67 12.92 2.04
N ALA A 46 -29.61 12.05 1.70
CA ALA A 46 -31.05 12.32 1.83
C ALA A 46 -31.76 11.13 2.49
N LEU A 47 -32.67 11.43 3.41
CA LEU A 47 -33.48 10.41 4.08
C LEU A 47 -34.72 10.03 3.27
N ILE A 48 -35.23 10.98 2.48
CA ILE A 48 -36.42 10.80 1.67
C ILE A 48 -36.03 11.05 0.22
N THR A 49 -36.15 10.04 -0.62
CA THR A 49 -35.89 10.12 -2.05
C THR A 49 -37.13 10.24 -2.89
N LYS A 50 -38.25 9.67 -2.41
CA LYS A 50 -39.52 9.71 -3.12
C LYS A 50 -40.71 9.61 -2.15
N ILE A 51 -41.78 10.36 -2.44
CA ILE A 51 -43.05 10.27 -1.76
C ILE A 51 -44.13 10.03 -2.83
N THR A 52 -44.97 9.03 -2.66
CA THR A 52 -46.13 8.77 -3.50
C THR A 52 -47.40 8.80 -2.66
N ASP A 53 -48.54 9.14 -3.27
CA ASP A 53 -49.83 8.99 -2.62
C ASP A 53 -50.34 7.54 -2.67
N SER A 54 -51.60 7.31 -2.18
CA SER A 54 -52.20 5.98 -2.15
C SER A 54 -52.61 5.47 -3.54
N SER A 55 -52.63 6.33 -4.58
CA SER A 55 -52.89 5.94 -5.97
C SER A 55 -51.58 5.60 -6.73
N GLY A 56 -50.41 5.85 -6.12
CA GLY A 56 -49.12 5.69 -6.75
C GLY A 56 -48.62 6.96 -7.46
N GLU A 57 -49.35 8.07 -7.40
CA GLU A 57 -48.92 9.34 -7.97
C GLU A 57 -47.72 9.88 -7.17
N THR A 58 -46.69 10.36 -7.89
CA THR A 58 -45.48 10.93 -7.26
C THR A 58 -45.75 12.33 -6.77
N LEU A 59 -45.75 12.53 -5.44
CA LEU A 59 -45.91 13.85 -4.79
C LEU A 59 -44.57 14.55 -4.64
N TYR A 60 -43.49 13.82 -4.50
CA TYR A 60 -42.13 14.34 -4.37
C TYR A 60 -41.14 13.31 -4.92
N GLU A 61 -40.16 13.78 -5.66
CA GLU A 61 -38.97 12.99 -6.05
C GLU A 61 -37.76 13.90 -5.96
N ARG A 62 -36.76 13.42 -5.24
CA ARG A 62 -35.50 14.15 -5.06
C ARG A 62 -34.75 14.23 -6.37
N GLU A 63 -34.42 15.44 -6.79
CA GLU A 63 -33.44 15.62 -7.86
C GLU A 63 -32.02 15.42 -7.30
N SER A 64 -31.22 14.58 -7.97
CA SER A 64 -29.81 14.37 -7.62
C SER A 64 -29.02 15.65 -7.95
N SER A 65 -28.21 16.10 -6.99
CA SER A 65 -27.34 17.26 -7.11
C SER A 65 -25.86 16.89 -7.15
N MET A 66 -25.54 15.76 -7.79
CA MET A 66 -24.17 15.25 -7.87
C MET A 66 -23.20 16.29 -8.44
N ILE A 67 -22.18 16.61 -7.68
CA ILE A 67 -21.08 17.49 -8.11
C ILE A 67 -19.76 16.72 -8.11
N ARG A 68 -18.92 16.96 -9.11
CA ARG A 68 -17.57 16.42 -9.11
C ARG A 68 -16.68 17.21 -8.13
N VAL A 69 -16.14 16.55 -7.14
CA VAL A 69 -15.29 17.13 -6.10
C VAL A 69 -13.81 16.83 -6.37
N MET A 70 -13.51 15.66 -6.90
CA MET A 70 -12.16 15.23 -7.29
C MET A 70 -12.20 14.40 -8.57
N SER A 71 -11.05 14.19 -9.20
CA SER A 71 -10.96 13.32 -10.38
C SER A 71 -11.15 11.84 -9.99
N GLU A 72 -11.50 11.00 -10.96
CA GLU A 72 -11.63 9.55 -10.76
C GLU A 72 -10.30 8.93 -10.33
N GLU A 73 -9.19 9.41 -10.90
CA GLU A 73 -7.85 8.95 -10.60
C GLU A 73 -7.52 9.21 -9.12
N ASN A 74 -7.74 10.44 -8.64
CA ASN A 74 -7.47 10.79 -7.26
C ASN A 74 -8.38 10.03 -6.28
N SER A 75 -9.64 9.83 -6.64
CA SER A 75 -10.59 9.03 -5.87
C SER A 75 -10.13 7.57 -5.76
N TYR A 76 -9.69 6.97 -6.86
CA TYR A 76 -9.21 5.59 -6.88
C TYR A 76 -7.89 5.43 -6.11
N ILE A 77 -6.92 6.33 -6.27
CA ILE A 77 -5.65 6.31 -5.53
C ILE A 77 -5.92 6.43 -4.02
N LEU A 78 -6.81 7.36 -3.62
CA LEU A 78 -7.20 7.48 -2.21
C LEU A 78 -7.88 6.20 -1.71
N THR A 79 -8.77 5.59 -2.51
CA THR A 79 -9.41 4.32 -2.18
C THR A 79 -8.38 3.19 -2.03
N SER A 80 -7.36 3.11 -2.90
CA SER A 80 -6.25 2.18 -2.78
C SER A 80 -5.50 2.34 -1.46
N MET A 81 -5.17 3.58 -1.07
CA MET A 81 -4.55 3.88 0.22
C MET A 81 -5.43 3.47 1.40
N LEU A 82 -6.75 3.67 1.30
CA LEU A 82 -7.72 3.29 2.33
C LEU A 82 -7.97 1.77 2.38
N LYS A 83 -7.82 1.05 1.26
CA LYS A 83 -7.75 -0.43 1.25
C LYS A 83 -6.51 -0.92 2.02
N SER A 84 -5.34 -0.31 1.82
CA SER A 84 -4.12 -0.63 2.57
C SER A 84 -4.28 -0.34 4.07
N ALA A 85 -4.97 0.75 4.45
CA ALA A 85 -5.27 1.04 5.86
C ALA A 85 -6.17 -0.01 6.54
N VAL A 86 -6.98 -0.72 5.76
CA VAL A 86 -7.75 -1.88 6.23
C VAL A 86 -6.88 -3.14 6.22
N LEU A 87 -6.10 -3.40 5.19
CA LEU A 87 -5.33 -4.64 5.08
C LEU A 87 -4.15 -4.70 6.07
N GLU A 88 -3.43 -3.61 6.23
CA GLU A 88 -2.14 -3.53 6.93
C GLU A 88 -2.14 -2.53 8.08
N GLY A 89 -3.17 -1.68 8.19
CA GLY A 89 -3.23 -0.59 9.14
C GLY A 89 -4.21 -0.81 10.29
N THR A 90 -4.63 0.31 10.89
CA THR A 90 -5.50 0.33 12.09
C THR A 90 -6.93 -0.15 11.84
N GLY A 91 -7.36 -0.26 10.58
CA GLY A 91 -8.65 -0.83 10.16
C GLY A 91 -8.65 -2.34 9.99
N HIS A 92 -7.61 -3.03 10.40
CA HIS A 92 -7.35 -4.46 10.10
C HIS A 92 -8.49 -5.41 10.49
N ARG A 93 -9.36 -5.06 11.44
CA ARG A 93 -10.53 -5.88 11.76
C ARG A 93 -11.44 -6.15 10.55
N LEU A 94 -11.54 -5.19 9.61
CA LEU A 94 -12.35 -5.35 8.40
C LEU A 94 -11.67 -6.22 7.34
N SER A 95 -10.38 -6.50 7.44
CA SER A 95 -9.67 -7.38 6.49
C SER A 95 -10.13 -8.84 6.54
N ALA A 96 -10.84 -9.22 7.61
CA ALA A 96 -11.47 -10.55 7.72
C ALA A 96 -12.77 -10.69 6.91
N LEU A 97 -13.25 -9.61 6.27
CA LEU A 97 -14.35 -9.67 5.32
C LEU A 97 -13.83 -10.19 3.97
N GLU A 98 -14.51 -11.15 3.41
CA GLU A 98 -14.19 -11.72 2.08
C GLU A 98 -14.72 -10.80 0.96
N MET A 99 -14.28 -9.55 0.95
CA MET A 99 -14.72 -8.54 -0.01
C MET A 99 -13.74 -7.36 -0.10
N PRO A 100 -13.67 -6.67 -1.26
CA PRO A 100 -12.97 -5.39 -1.35
C PRO A 100 -13.63 -4.34 -0.45
N ILE A 101 -12.88 -3.79 0.47
CA ILE A 101 -13.34 -2.76 1.40
C ILE A 101 -12.23 -1.76 1.69
N ALA A 102 -12.58 -0.49 1.72
CA ALA A 102 -11.69 0.61 2.07
C ALA A 102 -12.21 1.30 3.35
N GLY A 103 -11.32 1.84 4.17
CA GLY A 103 -11.77 2.49 5.39
C GLY A 103 -10.66 3.16 6.18
N LYS A 104 -11.07 3.96 7.16
CA LYS A 104 -10.16 4.69 8.04
C LYS A 104 -10.73 4.78 9.45
N THR A 105 -9.87 4.52 10.42
CA THR A 105 -10.15 4.76 11.83
C THR A 105 -9.86 6.20 12.22
N GLY A 106 -10.60 6.73 13.18
CA GLY A 106 -10.30 7.96 13.89
C GLY A 106 -10.34 7.70 15.40
N THR A 107 -9.41 8.28 16.14
CA THR A 107 -9.37 8.16 17.61
C THR A 107 -8.87 9.48 18.17
N VAL A 108 -9.63 10.06 19.09
CA VAL A 108 -9.26 11.25 19.84
C VAL A 108 -9.18 10.85 21.29
N GLY A 109 -8.03 11.08 21.92
CA GLY A 109 -7.80 10.71 23.32
C GLY A 109 -6.35 10.88 23.73
N ASP A 110 -6.02 10.38 24.89
CA ASP A 110 -4.68 10.33 25.46
C ASP A 110 -4.31 8.89 25.88
N SER A 111 -3.18 8.69 26.53
CA SER A 111 -2.74 7.37 26.99
C SER A 111 -3.65 6.72 28.04
N SER A 112 -4.52 7.49 28.68
CA SER A 112 -5.38 7.03 29.78
C SER A 112 -6.84 6.82 29.37
N SER A 113 -7.29 7.51 28.30
CA SER A 113 -8.71 7.54 27.93
C SER A 113 -8.92 7.96 26.47
N THR A 114 -10.01 7.49 25.90
CA THR A 114 -10.49 7.91 24.57
C THR A 114 -11.71 8.82 24.74
N ARG A 115 -11.77 9.89 23.96
CA ARG A 115 -12.94 10.76 23.88
C ARG A 115 -13.87 10.33 22.74
N ASP A 116 -13.29 10.16 21.54
CA ASP A 116 -14.02 9.81 20.34
C ASP A 116 -13.35 8.65 19.64
N ALA A 117 -14.12 7.64 19.28
CA ALA A 117 -13.70 6.50 18.47
C ALA A 117 -14.56 6.43 17.20
N TRP A 118 -13.91 6.48 16.04
CA TRP A 118 -14.55 6.53 14.73
C TRP A 118 -14.06 5.41 13.82
N MET A 119 -14.94 4.89 13.00
CA MET A 119 -14.60 4.11 11.81
C MET A 119 -15.51 4.51 10.67
N ALA A 120 -14.90 4.85 9.53
CA ALA A 120 -15.58 5.00 8.24
C ALA A 120 -15.09 3.88 7.32
N ALA A 121 -16.00 3.18 6.67
CA ALA A 121 -15.67 2.15 5.69
C ALA A 121 -16.67 2.14 4.55
N TYR A 122 -16.21 1.70 3.38
CA TYR A 122 -17.04 1.59 2.19
C TYR A 122 -16.54 0.51 1.24
N ASN A 123 -17.46 -0.02 0.49
CA ASN A 123 -17.23 -0.80 -0.71
C ASN A 123 -17.86 -0.07 -1.92
N PRO A 124 -17.87 -0.63 -3.15
CA PRO A 124 -18.48 0.03 -4.29
C PRO A 124 -19.98 0.32 -4.17
N GLU A 125 -20.70 -0.32 -3.24
CA GLU A 125 -22.16 -0.25 -3.13
C GLU A 125 -22.63 0.49 -1.88
N TYR A 126 -21.90 0.40 -0.76
CA TYR A 126 -22.30 0.96 0.53
C TYR A 126 -21.17 1.72 1.21
N THR A 127 -21.55 2.80 1.86
CA THR A 127 -20.68 3.55 2.78
C THR A 127 -21.32 3.59 4.16
N ALA A 128 -20.55 3.31 5.18
CA ALA A 128 -21.01 3.34 6.55
C ALA A 128 -19.96 3.98 7.48
N THR A 129 -20.47 4.69 8.50
CA THR A 129 -19.65 5.29 9.55
C THR A 129 -20.22 4.96 10.91
N VAL A 130 -19.34 4.73 11.87
CA VAL A 130 -19.68 4.52 13.27
C VAL A 130 -18.86 5.46 14.13
N TRP A 131 -19.54 6.13 15.04
CA TRP A 131 -18.95 6.90 16.12
C TRP A 131 -19.38 6.35 17.46
N ILE A 132 -18.44 6.29 18.38
CA ILE A 132 -18.65 5.98 19.78
C ILE A 132 -17.97 7.06 20.60
N GLY A 133 -18.74 7.69 21.47
CA GLY A 133 -18.28 8.81 22.31
C GLY A 133 -19.40 9.31 23.22
N TYR A 134 -19.12 10.41 23.87
CA TYR A 134 -20.11 11.16 24.65
C TYR A 134 -20.38 12.50 23.99
N ASP A 135 -21.65 12.87 23.84
CA ASP A 135 -22.05 14.11 23.15
C ASP A 135 -21.50 15.38 23.80
N LYS A 136 -21.27 15.35 25.11
CA LYS A 136 -20.74 16.47 25.88
C LYS A 136 -19.68 16.02 26.87
N ASP A 137 -18.65 16.85 27.00
CA ASP A 137 -17.54 16.64 27.95
C ASP A 137 -17.88 17.21 29.37
N GLU A 138 -19.17 17.56 29.61
CA GLU A 138 -19.61 18.28 30.81
C GLU A 138 -19.38 17.47 32.13
N ASP A 139 -19.35 16.14 32.04
CA ASP A 139 -19.20 15.27 33.21
C ASP A 139 -17.82 14.59 33.33
N GLY A 140 -16.87 14.96 32.45
CA GLY A 140 -15.57 14.29 32.36
C GLY A 140 -15.66 12.82 31.96
N ARG A 141 -16.78 12.41 31.34
CA ARG A 141 -16.98 11.02 30.87
C ARG A 141 -16.08 10.76 29.68
N LYS A 142 -15.35 9.68 29.77
CA LYS A 142 -14.45 9.23 28.72
C LYS A 142 -14.62 7.74 28.49
N LEU A 143 -14.33 7.32 27.28
CA LEU A 143 -14.22 5.90 26.95
C LEU A 143 -12.91 5.34 27.52
N PRO A 144 -12.86 4.03 27.82
CA PRO A 144 -11.58 3.36 28.11
C PRO A 144 -10.56 3.60 26.99
N SER A 145 -9.27 3.59 27.31
CA SER A 145 -8.19 3.86 26.36
C SER A 145 -8.10 2.83 25.22
N ASP A 146 -8.64 1.62 25.39
CA ASP A 146 -8.74 0.57 24.38
C ASP A 146 -9.95 0.73 23.44
N ALA A 147 -10.88 1.65 23.74
CA ALA A 147 -12.01 1.97 22.88
C ALA A 147 -11.56 2.86 21.70
N THR A 148 -10.75 2.33 20.81
CA THR A 148 -10.24 3.01 19.60
C THR A 148 -11.15 2.79 18.40
N GLY A 149 -10.92 3.54 17.32
CA GLY A 149 -11.65 3.35 16.06
C GLY A 149 -11.50 1.94 15.47
N GLY A 150 -10.35 1.30 15.68
CA GLY A 150 -10.07 -0.09 15.27
C GLY A 150 -10.69 -1.16 16.16
N SER A 151 -11.23 -0.80 17.31
CA SER A 151 -11.88 -1.74 18.25
C SER A 151 -13.39 -1.84 18.01
N TYR A 152 -14.20 -1.18 18.85
CA TYR A 152 -15.67 -1.31 18.78
C TYR A 152 -16.30 -0.73 17.52
N PRO A 153 -15.94 0.48 17.01
CA PRO A 153 -16.49 0.97 15.75
C PRO A 153 -16.21 0.04 14.58
N ALA A 154 -14.98 -0.46 14.45
CA ALA A 154 -14.61 -1.42 13.42
C ALA A 154 -15.34 -2.76 13.56
N LEU A 155 -15.60 -3.24 14.80
CA LEU A 155 -16.38 -4.44 15.04
C LEU A 155 -17.83 -4.27 14.57
N ILE A 156 -18.45 -3.13 14.88
CA ILE A 156 -19.83 -2.85 14.43
C ILE A 156 -19.90 -2.83 12.89
N LEU A 157 -18.95 -2.19 12.21
CA LEU A 157 -18.92 -2.19 10.74
C LEU A 157 -18.60 -3.58 10.17
N TYR A 158 -17.74 -4.36 10.81
CA TYR A 158 -17.50 -5.74 10.43
C TYR A 158 -18.80 -6.57 10.43
N GLU A 159 -19.56 -6.52 11.53
CA GLU A 159 -20.82 -7.25 11.64
C GLU A 159 -21.87 -6.73 10.64
N LEU A 160 -21.94 -5.41 10.41
CA LEU A 160 -22.83 -4.82 9.42
C LEU A 160 -22.50 -5.32 8.00
N PHE A 161 -21.25 -5.23 7.55
CA PHE A 161 -20.87 -5.67 6.21
C PHE A 161 -20.99 -7.19 6.05
N LYS A 162 -20.67 -7.96 7.07
CA LYS A 162 -20.89 -9.40 7.09
C LYS A 162 -22.37 -9.77 6.97
N TYR A 163 -23.27 -8.99 7.58
CA TYR A 163 -24.72 -9.17 7.44
C TYR A 163 -25.20 -8.83 6.02
N LEU A 164 -24.70 -7.74 5.43
CA LEU A 164 -25.04 -7.33 4.07
C LEU A 164 -24.49 -8.29 3.02
N TYR A 165 -23.33 -8.89 3.28
CA TYR A 165 -22.63 -9.79 2.37
C TYR A 165 -22.26 -11.11 3.07
N PRO A 166 -23.22 -11.96 3.36
CA PRO A 166 -22.98 -13.21 4.11
C PRO A 166 -22.08 -14.21 3.39
N ASN A 167 -21.94 -14.09 2.07
CA ASN A 167 -21.08 -14.92 1.22
C ASN A 167 -19.88 -14.13 0.62
N GLY A 168 -19.55 -12.98 1.20
CA GLY A 168 -18.56 -12.07 0.62
C GLY A 168 -19.05 -11.34 -0.64
N SER A 169 -18.14 -10.66 -1.32
CA SER A 169 -18.39 -10.00 -2.61
C SER A 169 -17.11 -9.93 -3.44
N GLU A 170 -17.21 -10.16 -4.74
CA GLU A 170 -16.12 -10.00 -5.70
C GLU A 170 -16.15 -8.61 -6.40
N ILE A 171 -17.13 -7.76 -6.08
CA ILE A 171 -17.27 -6.43 -6.67
C ILE A 171 -16.18 -5.53 -6.11
N ASP A 172 -15.17 -5.21 -6.94
CA ASP A 172 -14.08 -4.29 -6.56
C ASP A 172 -14.28 -2.91 -7.18
N PHE A 173 -13.52 -1.94 -6.68
CA PHE A 173 -13.49 -0.59 -7.20
C PHE A 173 -12.93 -0.58 -8.62
N ALA A 174 -13.64 0.03 -9.55
CA ALA A 174 -13.19 0.11 -10.94
C ALA A 174 -11.97 1.04 -11.08
N MET A 175 -10.86 0.50 -11.57
CA MET A 175 -9.67 1.31 -11.82
C MET A 175 -9.88 2.19 -13.07
N PRO A 176 -9.77 3.52 -12.97
CA PRO A 176 -9.90 4.43 -14.09
C PRO A 176 -8.79 4.21 -15.13
N LYS A 177 -9.07 4.57 -16.38
CA LYS A 177 -8.08 4.44 -17.47
C LYS A 177 -6.81 5.27 -17.24
N GLY A 178 -6.94 6.39 -16.53
CA GLY A 178 -5.82 7.28 -16.19
C GLY A 178 -5.00 6.83 -14.98
N VAL A 179 -5.26 5.63 -14.41
CA VAL A 179 -4.48 5.04 -13.32
C VAL A 179 -3.81 3.76 -13.78
N LYS A 180 -2.56 3.57 -13.39
CA LYS A 180 -1.78 2.37 -13.71
C LYS A 180 -1.07 1.84 -12.47
N GLU A 181 -0.97 0.51 -12.35
CA GLU A 181 -0.17 -0.17 -11.33
C GLU A 181 1.30 -0.21 -11.77
N TYR A 182 2.19 0.15 -10.87
CA TYR A 182 3.64 0.08 -11.05
C TYR A 182 4.27 -0.80 -9.96
N ARG A 183 5.40 -1.39 -10.30
CA ARG A 183 6.21 -2.19 -9.38
C ARG A 183 7.34 -1.32 -8.86
N LEU A 184 7.36 -1.08 -7.56
CA LEU A 184 8.39 -0.29 -6.88
C LEU A 184 9.40 -1.19 -6.19
N ASP A 185 10.60 -0.67 -6.00
CA ASP A 185 11.62 -1.29 -5.15
C ASP A 185 11.32 -0.97 -3.68
N GLY A 186 10.78 -1.96 -2.98
CA GLY A 186 10.41 -1.83 -1.57
C GLY A 186 11.61 -1.64 -0.65
N TYR A 187 12.80 -2.13 -1.01
CA TYR A 187 14.00 -1.88 -0.21
C TYR A 187 14.38 -0.40 -0.23
N THR A 188 14.44 0.22 -1.41
CA THR A 188 14.75 1.64 -1.55
C THR A 188 13.66 2.49 -0.90
N LEU A 189 12.38 2.12 -1.07
CA LEU A 189 11.25 2.81 -0.45
C LEU A 189 11.36 2.81 1.08
N ALA A 190 11.66 1.68 1.70
CA ALA A 190 11.76 1.55 3.15
C ALA A 190 12.97 2.26 3.75
N ASN A 191 14.12 2.29 3.06
CA ASN A 191 15.38 2.78 3.61
C ASN A 191 15.71 4.22 3.24
N SER A 192 15.25 4.71 2.09
CA SER A 192 15.52 6.09 1.63
C SER A 192 14.27 6.92 1.43
N HIS A 193 13.09 6.38 1.71
CA HIS A 193 11.79 7.02 1.51
C HIS A 193 11.60 7.58 0.08
N SER A 194 12.27 6.93 -0.90
CA SER A 194 12.22 7.31 -2.31
C SER A 194 11.52 6.23 -3.10
N ALA A 195 10.47 6.61 -3.81
CA ALA A 195 9.79 5.74 -4.75
C ALA A 195 10.61 5.62 -6.04
N VAL A 196 11.13 4.42 -6.33
CA VAL A 196 11.81 4.09 -7.58
C VAL A 196 11.23 2.82 -8.17
N LEU A 197 11.23 2.70 -9.49
CA LEU A 197 10.69 1.52 -10.17
C LEU A 197 11.58 0.30 -9.92
N ALA A 198 10.97 -0.83 -9.64
CA ALA A 198 11.64 -2.13 -9.57
C ALA A 198 12.25 -2.49 -10.95
N THR A 199 13.30 -3.27 -10.94
CA THR A 199 13.95 -3.83 -12.13
C THR A 199 13.76 -5.35 -12.19
N ALA A 200 14.23 -5.98 -13.25
CA ALA A 200 14.24 -7.44 -13.35
C ALA A 200 15.14 -8.11 -12.28
N LEU A 201 16.04 -7.33 -11.66
CA LEU A 201 16.94 -7.79 -10.62
C LEU A 201 16.39 -7.60 -9.20
N THR A 202 15.30 -6.83 -9.05
CA THR A 202 14.64 -6.66 -7.76
C THR A 202 14.01 -7.99 -7.33
N PRO A 203 14.37 -8.54 -6.16
CA PRO A 203 13.79 -9.78 -5.65
C PRO A 203 12.26 -9.64 -5.51
N SER A 204 11.52 -10.70 -5.82
CA SER A 204 10.05 -10.65 -5.84
C SER A 204 9.42 -10.28 -4.49
N ASN A 205 10.06 -10.68 -3.39
CA ASN A 205 9.65 -10.31 -2.02
C ASN A 205 10.01 -8.88 -1.61
N MET A 206 10.76 -8.16 -2.45
CA MET A 206 11.10 -6.74 -2.29
C MET A 206 10.34 -5.86 -3.29
N VAL A 207 9.42 -6.41 -4.06
CA VAL A 207 8.58 -5.65 -4.97
C VAL A 207 7.30 -5.23 -4.25
N VAL A 208 7.06 -3.92 -4.20
CA VAL A 208 5.80 -3.32 -3.76
C VAL A 208 5.03 -2.86 -4.99
N LYS A 209 3.72 -3.14 -5.01
CA LYS A 209 2.83 -2.70 -6.08
C LYS A 209 2.07 -1.48 -5.61
N GLU A 210 2.12 -0.42 -6.39
CA GLU A 210 1.44 0.84 -6.11
C GLU A 210 0.79 1.41 -7.37
N VAL A 211 -0.27 2.20 -7.17
CA VAL A 211 -1.02 2.83 -8.25
C VAL A 211 -0.68 4.32 -8.37
N PHE A 212 -0.56 4.80 -9.60
CA PHE A 212 -0.25 6.19 -9.90
C PHE A 212 -1.18 6.70 -11.00
N ALA A 213 -1.55 7.97 -10.90
CA ALA A 213 -2.14 8.67 -12.05
C ALA A 213 -1.09 8.79 -13.16
N GLU A 214 -1.52 8.63 -14.41
CA GLU A 214 -0.63 8.67 -15.56
C GLU A 214 0.19 9.97 -15.59
N GLY A 215 1.51 9.84 -15.70
CA GLY A 215 2.47 10.94 -15.66
C GLY A 215 2.92 11.36 -14.25
N THR A 216 2.46 10.70 -13.19
CA THR A 216 2.92 10.94 -11.80
C THR A 216 3.75 9.80 -11.23
N GLU A 217 3.94 8.73 -11.98
CA GLU A 217 4.77 7.58 -11.61
C GLU A 217 6.25 7.95 -11.50
N PRO A 218 7.04 7.24 -10.68
CA PRO A 218 8.48 7.45 -10.59
C PRO A 218 9.17 7.25 -11.94
N GLY A 219 9.97 8.23 -12.37
CA GLY A 219 10.76 8.16 -13.61
C GLY A 219 12.08 7.39 -13.46
N ILE A 220 12.50 7.08 -12.24
CA ILE A 220 13.81 6.50 -11.92
C ILE A 220 13.64 5.01 -11.60
N ARG A 221 14.55 4.18 -12.11
CA ARG A 221 14.62 2.76 -11.78
C ARG A 221 15.61 2.53 -10.63
N SER A 222 15.36 1.49 -9.85
CA SER A 222 16.28 1.07 -8.78
C SER A 222 17.64 0.69 -9.36
N GLU A 223 18.69 1.28 -8.79
CA GLU A 223 20.09 0.91 -9.03
C GLU A 223 20.64 -0.02 -7.93
N TYR A 224 19.89 -0.22 -6.85
CA TYR A 224 20.32 -1.01 -5.72
C TYR A 224 20.58 -2.49 -6.09
N TRP A 225 19.71 -3.06 -6.92
CA TRP A 225 19.78 -4.45 -7.39
C TRP A 225 20.51 -4.58 -8.72
N SER A 226 21.53 -3.77 -8.97
CA SER A 226 22.36 -3.90 -10.16
C SER A 226 23.22 -5.17 -10.07
N LEU A 227 23.45 -5.82 -11.22
CA LEU A 227 24.48 -6.86 -11.29
C LEU A 227 25.82 -6.24 -10.90
N PRO A 228 26.58 -6.89 -10.02
CA PRO A 228 27.91 -6.42 -9.73
C PRO A 228 28.73 -6.38 -11.02
N ALA A 229 29.54 -5.34 -11.18
CA ALA A 229 30.50 -5.31 -12.28
C ALA A 229 31.42 -6.55 -12.18
N PRO A 230 31.87 -7.09 -13.32
CA PRO A 230 32.85 -8.19 -13.29
C PRO A 230 34.10 -7.77 -12.53
N PRO A 231 34.82 -8.71 -11.91
CA PRO A 231 36.08 -8.40 -11.23
C PRO A 231 37.08 -7.79 -12.22
N ASN A 232 37.97 -6.94 -11.72
CA ASN A 232 39.01 -6.36 -12.54
C ASN A 232 40.18 -7.34 -12.78
N ASP A 233 40.93 -7.10 -13.85
CA ASP A 233 42.17 -7.79 -14.15
C ASP A 233 42.04 -9.32 -14.19
N ILE A 234 40.92 -9.82 -14.79
CA ILE A 234 40.74 -11.24 -14.97
C ILE A 234 41.83 -11.76 -15.94
N LYS A 235 42.62 -12.68 -15.49
CA LYS A 235 43.65 -13.37 -16.32
C LYS A 235 43.57 -14.87 -16.12
N GLY A 236 43.58 -15.58 -17.24
CA GLY A 236 43.75 -17.00 -17.27
C GLY A 236 45.11 -17.34 -17.93
N GLU A 237 45.84 -18.26 -17.34
CA GLU A 237 47.12 -18.73 -17.87
C GLU A 237 47.32 -20.20 -17.58
N LEU A 238 48.17 -20.86 -18.34
CA LEU A 238 48.66 -22.21 -18.01
C LEU A 238 50.05 -22.05 -17.39
N ALA A 239 50.19 -22.41 -16.12
CA ALA A 239 51.44 -22.30 -15.40
C ALA A 239 51.71 -23.63 -14.67
N ASP A 240 52.91 -24.17 -14.83
CA ASP A 240 53.33 -25.46 -14.28
C ASP A 240 52.39 -26.63 -14.69
N GLY A 241 51.79 -26.53 -15.88
CA GLY A 241 50.87 -27.54 -16.39
C GLY A 241 49.45 -27.45 -15.83
N LEU A 242 49.14 -26.46 -15.00
CA LEU A 242 47.82 -26.26 -14.40
C LEU A 242 47.18 -24.97 -14.89
N PRO A 243 45.85 -24.96 -15.14
CA PRO A 243 45.11 -23.75 -15.37
C PRO A 243 45.15 -22.87 -14.14
N ARG A 244 45.53 -21.60 -14.31
CA ARG A 244 45.47 -20.58 -13.27
C ARG A 244 44.53 -19.44 -13.68
N ILE A 245 43.72 -19.00 -12.75
CA ILE A 245 42.89 -17.79 -12.88
C ILE A 245 43.30 -16.80 -11.81
N SER A 246 43.43 -15.54 -12.19
CA SER A 246 43.61 -14.46 -11.22
C SER A 246 42.70 -13.30 -11.55
N PHE A 247 42.18 -12.62 -10.51
CA PHE A 247 41.35 -11.45 -10.64
C PHE A 247 41.41 -10.59 -9.37
N THR A 248 40.97 -9.31 -9.49
CA THR A 248 40.86 -8.39 -8.36
C THR A 248 39.39 -8.20 -8.01
N PRO A 249 38.92 -8.65 -6.82
CA PRO A 249 37.54 -8.38 -6.34
C PRO A 249 37.27 -6.90 -6.20
N LEU A 250 36.04 -6.47 -6.49
CA LEU A 250 35.67 -5.05 -6.48
C LEU A 250 35.12 -4.55 -5.12
N LYS A 251 34.37 -5.40 -4.40
CA LYS A 251 33.65 -4.98 -3.19
C LYS A 251 33.54 -6.10 -2.16
N SER A 252 33.59 -5.71 -0.89
CA SER A 252 33.63 -6.60 0.27
C SER A 252 32.38 -7.50 0.45
N HIS A 253 31.23 -7.07 -0.06
CA HIS A 253 29.96 -7.82 0.10
C HIS A 253 29.58 -8.69 -1.10
N ILE A 254 30.49 -8.82 -2.08
CA ILE A 254 30.27 -9.68 -3.25
C ILE A 254 30.97 -11.00 -3.02
N VAL A 255 30.28 -12.09 -3.34
CA VAL A 255 30.86 -13.44 -3.39
C VAL A 255 31.10 -13.78 -4.84
N TYR A 256 32.33 -14.16 -5.14
CA TYR A 256 32.79 -14.62 -6.47
C TYR A 256 32.82 -16.12 -6.47
N ARG A 257 32.20 -16.76 -7.45
CA ARG A 257 32.19 -18.19 -7.66
C ARG A 257 32.82 -18.52 -9.01
N LEU A 258 33.80 -19.42 -9.01
CA LEU A 258 34.43 -19.90 -10.20
C LEU A 258 33.86 -21.27 -10.54
N PHE A 259 33.33 -21.39 -11.73
CA PHE A 259 32.86 -22.66 -12.27
C PHE A 259 33.77 -23.09 -13.41
N ARG A 260 33.97 -24.40 -13.53
CA ARG A 260 34.62 -25.04 -14.66
C ARG A 260 33.59 -25.82 -15.46
N GLN A 261 33.61 -25.66 -16.77
CA GLN A 261 32.80 -26.47 -17.68
C GLN A 261 33.73 -27.35 -18.52
N ASP A 262 33.44 -28.65 -18.60
CA ASP A 262 34.16 -29.59 -19.43
C ASP A 262 33.60 -29.66 -20.87
N ASN A 263 34.25 -30.45 -21.73
CA ASN A 263 33.85 -30.67 -23.12
C ASN A 263 32.45 -31.30 -23.29
N TYR A 264 31.90 -31.88 -22.22
CA TYR A 264 30.59 -32.56 -22.21
C TYR A 264 29.49 -31.68 -21.66
N GLY A 265 29.83 -30.43 -21.29
CA GLY A 265 28.88 -29.45 -20.73
C GLY A 265 28.67 -29.60 -19.23
N SER A 266 29.39 -30.45 -18.54
CA SER A 266 29.32 -30.59 -17.08
C SER A 266 29.94 -29.37 -16.41
N VAL A 267 29.20 -28.74 -15.46
CA VAL A 267 29.63 -27.53 -14.76
C VAL A 267 29.87 -27.85 -13.30
N VAL A 268 31.08 -27.55 -12.81
CA VAL A 268 31.49 -27.80 -11.42
C VAL A 268 31.96 -26.50 -10.78
N LEU A 269 31.52 -26.22 -9.55
CA LEU A 269 32.07 -25.16 -8.73
C LEU A 269 33.47 -25.55 -8.24
N ILE A 270 34.51 -24.78 -8.60
CA ILE A 270 35.87 -25.05 -8.25
C ILE A 270 36.49 -24.03 -7.26
N GLY A 271 35.82 -22.94 -6.99
CA GLY A 271 36.29 -21.98 -6.00
C GLY A 271 35.21 -20.92 -5.62
N GLU A 272 35.31 -20.44 -4.39
CA GLU A 272 34.45 -19.37 -3.86
C GLU A 272 35.28 -18.41 -3.01
N TRP A 273 35.12 -17.08 -3.23
CA TRP A 273 35.86 -16.05 -2.50
C TRP A 273 34.94 -14.89 -2.16
N SER A 274 35.13 -14.29 -0.97
CA SER A 274 34.53 -13.02 -0.61
C SER A 274 35.33 -11.87 -1.20
N GLY A 275 34.68 -10.74 -1.47
CA GLY A 275 35.28 -9.52 -2.03
C GLY A 275 36.27 -8.80 -1.11
N ASN A 276 36.52 -9.29 0.10
CA ASN A 276 37.51 -8.70 1.04
C ASN A 276 38.96 -9.07 0.68
N THR A 277 39.20 -9.85 -0.37
CA THR A 277 40.51 -10.30 -0.81
C THR A 277 41.08 -9.28 -1.81
N ASN A 278 42.32 -8.84 -1.61
CA ASN A 278 42.98 -7.88 -2.50
C ASN A 278 43.17 -8.41 -3.93
N ARG A 279 43.58 -9.63 -4.07
CA ARG A 279 43.71 -10.36 -5.34
C ARG A 279 43.48 -11.83 -5.10
N VAL A 280 42.74 -12.45 -5.98
CA VAL A 280 42.57 -13.89 -6.01
C VAL A 280 43.50 -14.45 -7.06
N THR A 281 44.23 -15.52 -6.70
CA THR A 281 44.98 -16.40 -7.63
C THR A 281 44.63 -17.82 -7.28
N TYR A 282 44.06 -18.53 -8.22
CA TYR A 282 43.60 -19.92 -8.04
C TYR A 282 44.19 -20.79 -9.12
N ALA A 283 44.77 -21.92 -8.72
CA ALA A 283 45.24 -22.97 -9.64
C ALA A 283 44.28 -24.16 -9.56
N ASP A 284 43.74 -24.57 -10.68
CA ASP A 284 42.85 -25.73 -10.73
C ASP A 284 43.67 -27.02 -10.76
N THR A 285 43.90 -27.58 -9.59
CA THR A 285 44.65 -28.86 -9.43
C THR A 285 43.80 -30.07 -9.79
N SER A 286 42.52 -29.90 -10.03
CA SER A 286 41.60 -30.96 -10.45
C SER A 286 41.38 -31.00 -11.97
N ALA A 287 42.05 -30.13 -12.72
CA ALA A 287 41.99 -30.16 -14.18
C ALA A 287 42.74 -31.35 -14.76
N GLU A 288 42.16 -32.04 -15.72
CA GLU A 288 42.74 -33.18 -16.40
C GLU A 288 43.52 -32.75 -17.65
N HIS A 289 44.69 -33.37 -17.85
CA HIS A 289 45.53 -33.06 -19.01
C HIS A 289 44.85 -33.50 -20.31
N GLY A 290 44.86 -32.62 -21.34
CA GLY A 290 44.26 -32.89 -22.64
C GLY A 290 42.78 -32.55 -22.76
N MET A 291 42.13 -32.10 -21.70
CA MET A 291 40.75 -31.59 -21.71
C MET A 291 40.71 -30.09 -22.04
N ARG A 292 39.62 -29.62 -22.66
CA ARG A 292 39.30 -28.19 -22.83
C ARG A 292 38.32 -27.80 -21.77
N TYR A 293 38.54 -26.65 -21.16
CA TYR A 293 37.66 -26.07 -20.15
C TYR A 293 37.27 -24.65 -20.56
N ALA A 294 36.04 -24.24 -20.19
CA ALA A 294 35.50 -22.89 -20.40
C ALA A 294 35.12 -22.23 -19.05
#